data_64e158a810bafe62ae9910fa75ee44c2
#
_entry.id   64e158a810bafe62ae9910fa75ee44c2
#
_cell.length_a   1.000
_cell.length_b   1.000
_cell.length_c   1.000
_cell.angle_alpha   90.00
_cell.angle_beta   90.00
_cell.angle_gamma   90.00
#
_symmetry.space_group_name_H-M   'P 1'
#
loop_
_entity.id
_entity.type
_entity.pdbx_description
1 polymer ?
#
loop_
_entity_poly.entity_id
_entity_poly.type
_entity_poly.pdbx_seq_one_letter_code
_entity_poly.pdbx_strand_id
1 'polypeptide(L)'
;MRSRYPLRPMVRDARALLWESKMSSSIHRRGVLSIGLASGAALLCGRVRAHEVITSTMRVTHPWSRATAPDATFAVLCMKFDEVAEADRLVMAESPVATGADMGGAGAGPSVDFPIPAGQESYLEEARTYVRLVGLKLPLEVGRSYPLVLGFEKGGIYNTTFSVDQVRFQ
;
A
#
# COMPACT_ATOMS: atom_id res chain seq x y z
N MET A 1 -19.67 68.99 45.13
CA MET A 1 -20.28 69.30 43.80
C MET A 1 -20.62 67.98 43.07
N ARG A 2 -21.89 67.61 43.07
CA ARG A 2 -22.39 66.38 42.44
C ARG A 2 -22.99 66.76 41.10
N SER A 3 -22.37 66.32 39.98
CA SER A 3 -22.96 66.46 38.65
C SER A 3 -23.75 65.17 38.32
N ARG A 4 -25.03 65.30 38.13
CA ARG A 4 -25.98 64.25 37.69
C ARG A 4 -26.12 64.37 36.18
N TYR A 5 -25.76 63.30 35.42
CA TYR A 5 -26.14 63.18 34.04
C TYR A 5 -27.43 62.35 33.92
N PRO A 6 -28.43 62.73 33.14
CA PRO A 6 -29.64 62.03 32.96
C PRO A 6 -29.44 60.95 31.89
N LEU A 7 -29.92 59.70 32.16
CA LEU A 7 -30.01 58.59 31.23
C LEU A 7 -31.06 58.88 30.15
N ARG A 8 -30.66 58.83 28.89
CA ARG A 8 -31.57 58.89 27.77
C ARG A 8 -32.18 57.47 27.55
N PRO A 9 -33.49 57.34 27.25
CA PRO A 9 -34.11 56.10 26.91
C PRO A 9 -33.68 55.67 25.50
N MET A 10 -33.22 54.46 25.39
CA MET A 10 -32.83 53.79 24.15
C MET A 10 -34.11 53.38 23.37
N VAL A 11 -34.43 54.15 22.34
CA VAL A 11 -35.52 53.80 21.40
C VAL A 11 -35.11 52.55 20.65
N ARG A 12 -35.76 51.45 20.93
CA ARG A 12 -35.62 50.20 20.15
C ARG A 12 -36.24 50.39 18.75
N ASP A 13 -35.42 50.40 17.75
CA ASP A 13 -35.83 50.46 16.34
C ASP A 13 -36.65 49.24 15.96
N ALA A 14 -37.93 49.48 15.67
CA ALA A 14 -38.90 48.44 15.25
C ALA A 14 -38.61 47.83 13.88
N ARG A 15 -37.46 48.13 13.26
CA ARG A 15 -37.04 47.61 11.97
C ARG A 15 -36.26 46.31 12.06
N ALA A 16 -35.81 45.91 13.25
CA ALA A 16 -35.03 44.68 13.43
C ALA A 16 -35.88 43.37 13.48
N LEU A 17 -37.22 43.49 13.57
CA LEU A 17 -38.09 42.32 13.73
C LEU A 17 -38.71 41.82 12.43
N LEU A 18 -38.44 42.42 11.27
CA LEU A 18 -39.05 42.02 9.98
C LEU A 18 -38.15 41.20 9.06
N TRP A 19 -36.92 40.93 9.46
CA TRP A 19 -36.02 40.16 8.58
C TRP A 19 -35.86 38.68 8.98
N GLU A 20 -36.25 38.31 10.19
CA GLU A 20 -36.11 36.91 10.67
C GLU A 20 -37.20 35.94 10.16
N SER A 21 -38.25 36.41 9.48
CA SER A 21 -39.34 35.54 9.03
C SER A 21 -39.18 34.96 7.61
N LYS A 22 -38.03 35.12 6.97
CA LYS A 22 -37.89 34.73 5.57
C LYS A 22 -36.76 33.75 5.26
N MET A 23 -36.20 33.03 6.25
CA MET A 23 -35.29 31.92 6.04
C MET A 23 -35.86 30.57 6.55
N SER A 24 -37.10 30.27 6.19
CA SER A 24 -37.56 28.91 6.17
C SER A 24 -37.40 28.35 4.77
N SER A 25 -36.18 28.12 4.33
CA SER A 25 -35.93 27.31 3.15
C SER A 25 -36.15 25.86 3.54
N SER A 26 -37.23 25.27 3.04
CA SER A 26 -37.50 23.84 3.12
C SER A 26 -36.31 23.06 2.53
N ILE A 27 -35.42 22.59 3.40
CA ILE A 27 -34.41 21.60 3.02
C ILE A 27 -35.17 20.33 2.62
N HIS A 28 -35.26 20.10 1.32
CA HIS A 28 -35.92 18.91 0.79
C HIS A 28 -35.13 17.69 1.28
N ARG A 29 -35.75 16.87 2.16
CA ARG A 29 -35.17 15.62 2.71
C ARG A 29 -34.61 14.67 1.65
N ARG A 30 -35.04 14.78 0.40
CA ARG A 30 -34.52 14.01 -0.75
C ARG A 30 -33.13 14.42 -1.19
N GLY A 31 -32.73 15.68 -1.05
CA GLY A 31 -31.40 16.16 -1.44
C GLY A 31 -30.29 15.69 -0.47
N VAL A 32 -30.57 15.61 0.82
CA VAL A 32 -29.59 15.17 1.84
C VAL A 32 -29.24 13.68 1.69
N LEU A 33 -30.25 12.84 1.35
CA LEU A 33 -30.02 11.41 1.10
C LEU A 33 -29.17 11.15 -0.14
N SER A 34 -29.34 11.96 -1.20
CA SER A 34 -28.58 11.81 -2.44
C SER A 34 -27.10 12.18 -2.27
N ILE A 35 -26.77 13.20 -1.46
CA ILE A 35 -25.39 13.61 -1.16
C ILE A 35 -24.71 12.58 -0.25
N GLY A 36 -25.43 12.01 0.71
CA GLY A 36 -24.90 10.98 1.60
C GLY A 36 -24.53 9.68 0.88
N LEU A 37 -25.34 9.25 -0.11
CA LEU A 37 -25.05 8.04 -0.89
C LEU A 37 -23.84 8.22 -1.82
N ALA A 38 -23.70 9.39 -2.45
CA ALA A 38 -22.56 9.68 -3.34
C ALA A 38 -21.23 9.75 -2.58
N SER A 39 -21.24 10.30 -1.36
CA SER A 39 -20.04 10.39 -0.52
C SER A 39 -19.62 9.04 0.08
N GLY A 40 -20.60 8.15 0.36
CA GLY A 40 -20.33 6.81 0.89
C GLY A 40 -19.72 5.86 -0.15
N ALA A 41 -20.14 5.97 -1.42
CA ALA A 41 -19.61 5.13 -2.50
C ALA A 41 -18.14 5.43 -2.85
N ALA A 42 -17.70 6.68 -2.70
CA ALA A 42 -16.32 7.07 -2.98
C ALA A 42 -15.30 6.52 -1.96
N LEU A 43 -15.75 6.18 -0.73
CA LEU A 43 -14.86 5.65 0.31
C LEU A 43 -14.65 4.13 0.20
N LEU A 44 -15.44 3.42 -0.61
CA LEU A 44 -15.34 1.97 -0.80
C LEU A 44 -14.44 1.56 -1.97
N CYS A 45 -13.98 2.50 -2.79
CA CYS A 45 -12.89 2.26 -3.73
C CYS A 45 -11.56 2.19 -2.98
N GLY A 46 -11.34 1.12 -2.21
CA GLY A 46 -10.02 0.72 -1.75
C GLY A 46 -9.13 0.63 -3.00
N ARG A 47 -8.13 1.50 -3.09
CA ARG A 47 -7.10 1.38 -4.12
C ARG A 47 -6.46 0.01 -3.93
N VAL A 48 -6.72 -0.91 -4.84
CA VAL A 48 -5.89 -2.10 -5.00
C VAL A 48 -4.51 -1.55 -5.34
N ARG A 49 -3.65 -1.39 -4.34
CA ARG A 49 -2.24 -1.15 -4.57
C ARG A 49 -1.70 -2.46 -5.12
N ALA A 50 -1.36 -2.49 -6.38
CA ALA A 50 -0.41 -3.47 -6.87
C ALA A 50 0.83 -3.36 -5.96
N HIS A 51 1.35 -4.50 -5.49
CA HIS A 51 2.58 -4.56 -4.70
C HIS A 51 3.74 -4.18 -5.61
N GLU A 52 4.04 -2.90 -5.64
CA GLU A 52 5.04 -2.29 -6.52
C GLU A 52 5.99 -1.46 -5.65
N VAL A 53 7.28 -1.60 -5.90
CA VAL A 53 8.32 -0.81 -5.25
C VAL A 53 9.13 -0.09 -6.32
N ILE A 54 9.19 1.23 -6.23
CA ILE A 54 10.04 2.05 -7.09
C ILE A 54 11.31 2.37 -6.29
N THR A 55 12.45 1.90 -6.78
CA THR A 55 13.77 2.20 -6.25
C THR A 55 14.41 3.35 -7.04
N SER A 56 15.62 3.76 -6.67
CA SER A 56 16.38 4.75 -7.46
C SER A 56 16.90 4.18 -8.80
N THR A 57 16.97 2.85 -8.94
CA THR A 57 17.57 2.17 -10.09
C THR A 57 16.57 1.43 -10.96
N MET A 58 15.41 1.04 -10.40
CA MET A 58 14.43 0.20 -11.10
C MET A 58 13.07 0.20 -10.42
N ARG A 59 12.09 -0.46 -11.05
CA ARG A 59 10.82 -0.85 -10.47
C ARG A 59 10.79 -2.34 -10.19
N VAL A 60 10.35 -2.73 -8.98
CA VAL A 60 10.06 -4.12 -8.60
C VAL A 60 8.56 -4.31 -8.60
N THR A 61 8.07 -5.25 -9.39
CA THR A 61 6.65 -5.50 -9.57
C THR A 61 6.27 -6.87 -9.05
N HIS A 62 5.16 -6.87 -8.32
CA HIS A 62 4.44 -8.06 -7.91
C HIS A 62 5.31 -9.14 -7.25
N PRO A 63 5.92 -8.87 -6.09
CA PRO A 63 6.47 -9.94 -5.27
C PRO A 63 5.36 -10.88 -4.84
N TRP A 64 5.53 -12.19 -5.12
CA TRP A 64 4.51 -13.20 -4.82
C TRP A 64 5.11 -14.57 -4.49
N SER A 65 4.32 -15.38 -3.82
CA SER A 65 4.63 -16.77 -3.48
C SER A 65 3.37 -17.64 -3.67
N ARG A 66 3.54 -18.95 -3.66
CA ARG A 66 2.39 -19.88 -3.52
C ARG A 66 2.08 -20.11 -2.06
N ALA A 67 0.85 -20.56 -1.79
CA ALA A 67 0.52 -21.14 -0.50
C ALA A 67 1.41 -22.35 -0.21
N THR A 68 1.73 -22.55 1.05
CA THR A 68 2.59 -23.66 1.47
C THR A 68 1.83 -24.65 2.34
N ALA A 69 2.29 -25.90 2.34
CA ALA A 69 1.81 -26.90 3.30
C ALA A 69 2.16 -26.47 4.75
N PRO A 70 1.41 -26.98 5.76
CA PRO A 70 1.67 -26.62 7.15
C PRO A 70 3.07 -26.99 7.67
N ASP A 71 3.68 -28.01 7.08
CA ASP A 71 5.01 -28.53 7.40
C ASP A 71 6.11 -28.06 6.43
N ALA A 72 5.79 -27.16 5.51
CA ALA A 72 6.77 -26.62 4.56
C ALA A 72 7.90 -25.88 5.29
N THR A 73 9.12 -26.21 4.94
CA THR A 73 10.33 -25.59 5.51
C THR A 73 10.79 -24.36 4.74
N PHE A 74 10.30 -24.16 3.54
CA PHE A 74 10.60 -22.99 2.70
C PHE A 74 9.41 -22.57 1.83
N ALA A 75 9.45 -21.35 1.33
CA ALA A 75 8.57 -20.83 0.28
C ALA A 75 9.39 -20.26 -0.87
N VAL A 76 8.83 -20.32 -2.08
CA VAL A 76 9.41 -19.72 -3.29
C VAL A 76 8.87 -18.32 -3.46
N LEU A 77 9.77 -17.35 -3.54
CA LEU A 77 9.42 -15.94 -3.76
C LEU A 77 9.82 -15.55 -5.19
N CYS A 78 8.84 -15.07 -5.94
CA CYS A 78 8.96 -14.63 -7.32
C CYS A 78 8.68 -13.15 -7.44
N MET A 79 9.29 -12.47 -8.41
CA MET A 79 9.05 -11.06 -8.72
C MET A 79 9.64 -10.68 -10.07
N LYS A 80 9.21 -9.53 -10.58
CA LYS A 80 9.73 -8.94 -11.81
C LYS A 80 10.50 -7.64 -11.47
N PHE A 81 11.58 -7.42 -12.19
CA PHE A 81 12.32 -6.16 -12.21
C PHE A 81 12.18 -5.54 -13.58
N ASP A 82 11.68 -4.30 -13.65
CA ASP A 82 11.52 -3.55 -14.90
C ASP A 82 11.91 -2.07 -14.70
N GLU A 83 11.85 -1.29 -15.79
CA GLU A 83 12.31 0.11 -15.80
C GLU A 83 13.72 0.27 -15.22
N VAL A 84 14.60 -0.70 -15.51
CA VAL A 84 15.96 -0.74 -14.95
C VAL A 84 16.82 0.33 -15.63
N ALA A 85 16.97 1.48 -14.96
CA ALA A 85 17.76 2.61 -15.44
C ALA A 85 19.25 2.36 -15.29
N GLU A 86 19.67 1.68 -14.22
CA GLU A 86 21.04 1.32 -13.90
C GLU A 86 21.13 -0.14 -13.48
N ALA A 87 22.19 -0.82 -13.90
CA ALA A 87 22.45 -2.20 -13.48
C ALA A 87 22.64 -2.27 -11.96
N ASP A 88 21.98 -3.21 -11.33
CA ASP A 88 21.98 -3.40 -9.88
C ASP A 88 22.00 -4.91 -9.53
N ARG A 89 21.94 -5.23 -8.25
CA ARG A 89 21.95 -6.60 -7.75
C ARG A 89 21.04 -6.70 -6.53
N LEU A 90 20.13 -7.68 -6.51
CA LEU A 90 19.40 -8.04 -5.30
C LEU A 90 20.35 -8.85 -4.40
N VAL A 91 20.63 -8.34 -3.22
CA VAL A 91 21.60 -8.93 -2.27
C VAL A 91 20.97 -9.35 -0.94
N MET A 92 19.70 -8.99 -0.72
CA MET A 92 18.98 -9.31 0.51
C MET A 92 17.47 -9.48 0.25
N ALA A 93 16.89 -10.49 0.86
CA ALA A 93 15.44 -10.63 1.00
C ALA A 93 15.14 -11.16 2.40
N GLU A 94 14.32 -10.46 3.16
CA GLU A 94 13.96 -10.83 4.52
C GLU A 94 12.46 -10.74 4.75
N SER A 95 11.93 -11.65 5.55
CA SER A 95 10.52 -11.61 5.99
C SER A 95 10.39 -12.12 7.41
N PRO A 96 9.52 -11.51 8.24
CA PRO A 96 9.25 -12.01 9.59
C PRO A 96 8.71 -13.45 9.64
N VAL A 97 8.14 -13.95 8.53
CA VAL A 97 7.57 -15.31 8.43
C VAL A 97 8.62 -16.39 8.17
N ALA A 98 9.89 -16.01 7.94
CA ALA A 98 11.00 -16.93 7.70
C ALA A 98 12.19 -16.62 8.62
N THR A 99 13.18 -17.50 8.68
CA THR A 99 14.43 -17.26 9.43
C THR A 99 15.56 -16.72 8.55
N GLY A 100 15.44 -16.85 7.23
CA GLY A 100 16.44 -16.38 6.27
C GLY A 100 15.95 -16.54 4.83
N ALA A 101 16.83 -16.21 3.92
CA ALA A 101 16.62 -16.39 2.48
C ALA A 101 17.91 -16.81 1.77
N ASP A 102 17.75 -17.59 0.71
CA ASP A 102 18.81 -18.00 -0.21
C ASP A 102 18.30 -18.04 -1.65
N MET A 103 19.13 -18.45 -2.59
CA MET A 103 18.73 -18.61 -4.00
C MET A 103 18.44 -20.07 -4.32
N GLY A 104 17.38 -20.29 -5.12
CA GLY A 104 16.99 -21.58 -5.64
C GLY A 104 16.96 -21.64 -7.17
N GLY A 105 16.71 -22.85 -7.70
CA GLY A 105 16.67 -23.09 -9.15
C GLY A 105 18.04 -23.06 -9.81
N ALA A 106 18.10 -22.57 -11.05
CA ALA A 106 19.35 -22.50 -11.84
C ALA A 106 20.41 -21.58 -11.22
N GLY A 107 20.00 -20.61 -10.41
CA GLY A 107 20.88 -19.69 -9.69
C GLY A 107 21.08 -20.06 -8.22
N ALA A 108 20.91 -21.35 -7.84
CA ALA A 108 20.98 -21.78 -6.44
C ALA A 108 22.31 -21.39 -5.78
N GLY A 109 22.23 -20.82 -4.58
CA GLY A 109 23.37 -20.39 -3.79
C GLY A 109 22.97 -20.13 -2.33
N PRO A 110 23.95 -20.06 -1.42
CA PRO A 110 23.70 -19.97 0.03
C PRO A 110 23.21 -18.60 0.49
N SER A 111 23.24 -17.60 -0.35
CA SER A 111 22.81 -16.21 -0.08
C SER A 111 22.02 -15.67 -1.25
N VAL A 112 21.23 -14.64 -0.99
CA VAL A 112 20.54 -13.89 -2.05
C VAL A 112 21.58 -13.14 -2.87
N ASP A 113 21.66 -13.47 -4.16
CA ASP A 113 22.58 -12.86 -5.13
C ASP A 113 22.00 -12.97 -6.54
N PHE A 114 21.31 -11.93 -7.00
CA PHE A 114 20.67 -11.94 -8.32
C PHE A 114 21.03 -10.67 -9.10
N PRO A 115 21.80 -10.79 -10.21
CA PRO A 115 22.17 -9.64 -11.04
C PRO A 115 20.97 -9.15 -11.86
N ILE A 116 20.82 -7.83 -11.92
CA ILE A 116 19.75 -7.12 -12.64
C ILE A 116 20.41 -6.15 -13.62
N PRO A 117 20.52 -6.52 -14.92
CA PRO A 117 21.20 -5.70 -15.91
C PRO A 117 20.35 -4.48 -16.33
N ALA A 118 21.01 -3.36 -16.64
CA ALA A 118 20.35 -2.15 -17.10
C ALA A 118 19.64 -2.33 -18.45
N GLY A 119 18.55 -1.60 -18.63
CA GLY A 119 17.83 -1.49 -19.90
C GLY A 119 17.02 -2.73 -20.30
N GLN A 120 16.91 -3.74 -19.44
CA GLN A 120 16.12 -4.94 -19.71
C GLN A 120 15.39 -5.46 -18.49
N GLU A 121 14.31 -6.17 -18.71
CA GLU A 121 13.54 -6.81 -17.65
C GLU A 121 14.26 -8.07 -17.15
N SER A 122 14.14 -8.33 -15.86
CA SER A 122 14.63 -9.55 -15.21
C SER A 122 13.55 -10.17 -14.35
N TYR A 123 13.60 -11.49 -14.19
CA TYR A 123 12.55 -12.26 -13.53
C TYR A 123 13.13 -13.26 -12.54
N LEU A 124 12.56 -13.27 -11.35
CA LEU A 124 12.66 -14.41 -10.44
C LEU A 124 11.40 -15.24 -10.61
N GLU A 125 11.56 -16.48 -11.09
CA GLU A 125 10.47 -17.40 -11.50
C GLU A 125 10.70 -18.80 -10.96
N GLU A 126 9.65 -19.49 -10.55
CA GLU A 126 9.72 -20.87 -10.01
C GLU A 126 10.41 -21.87 -10.96
N ALA A 127 10.24 -21.69 -12.26
CA ALA A 127 10.82 -22.60 -13.26
C ALA A 127 12.29 -22.33 -13.59
N ARG A 128 12.86 -21.24 -13.08
CA ARG A 128 14.22 -20.79 -13.40
C ARG A 128 15.03 -20.50 -12.15
N THR A 129 15.15 -19.25 -11.79
CA THR A 129 15.84 -18.76 -10.60
C THR A 129 14.85 -18.05 -9.72
N TYR A 130 14.89 -18.28 -8.43
CA TYR A 130 13.97 -17.70 -7.46
C TYR A 130 14.67 -17.50 -6.10
N VAL A 131 14.10 -16.66 -5.26
CA VAL A 131 14.50 -16.60 -3.86
C VAL A 131 13.73 -17.65 -3.06
N ARG A 132 14.40 -18.38 -2.16
CA ARG A 132 13.74 -19.20 -1.15
C ARG A 132 13.73 -18.46 0.18
N LEU A 133 12.55 -18.31 0.76
CA LEU A 133 12.40 -17.92 2.16
C LEU A 133 12.51 -19.21 2.99
N VAL A 134 13.60 -19.40 3.71
CA VAL A 134 13.91 -20.64 4.44
C VAL A 134 13.55 -20.54 5.92
N GLY A 135 13.26 -21.71 6.52
CA GLY A 135 12.87 -21.79 7.92
C GLY A 135 11.55 -21.06 8.18
N LEU A 136 10.50 -21.42 7.42
CA LEU A 136 9.17 -20.85 7.61
C LEU A 136 8.69 -21.09 9.05
N LYS A 137 8.15 -20.05 9.66
CA LYS A 137 7.59 -20.05 11.02
C LYS A 137 6.09 -20.34 11.05
N LEU A 138 5.44 -20.20 9.89
CA LEU A 138 4.02 -20.46 9.69
C LEU A 138 3.75 -20.76 8.22
N PRO A 139 2.68 -21.50 7.89
CA PRO A 139 2.27 -21.73 6.51
C PRO A 139 1.79 -20.42 5.85
N LEU A 140 2.09 -20.26 4.57
CA LEU A 140 1.59 -19.16 3.77
C LEU A 140 0.19 -19.48 3.24
N GLU A 141 -0.77 -18.59 3.49
CA GLU A 141 -2.18 -18.79 3.14
C GLU A 141 -2.57 -17.95 1.92
N VAL A 142 -3.33 -18.55 0.99
CA VAL A 142 -3.86 -17.87 -0.20
C VAL A 142 -4.63 -16.60 0.14
N GLY A 143 -4.40 -15.55 -0.65
CA GLY A 143 -5.06 -14.27 -0.51
C GLY A 143 -4.51 -13.38 0.62
N ARG A 144 -3.49 -13.85 1.34
CA ARG A 144 -2.76 -13.03 2.33
C ARG A 144 -1.55 -12.34 1.71
N SER A 145 -1.14 -11.26 2.35
CA SER A 145 0.13 -10.57 2.07
C SER A 145 0.98 -10.56 3.32
N TYR A 146 2.28 -10.74 3.14
CA TYR A 146 3.25 -10.79 4.24
C TYR A 146 4.34 -9.74 4.04
N PRO A 147 4.88 -9.16 5.12
CA PRO A 147 5.96 -8.19 5.03
C PRO A 147 7.20 -8.78 4.34
N LEU A 148 7.86 -7.96 3.55
CA LEU A 148 9.08 -8.29 2.83
C LEU A 148 10.02 -7.09 2.84
N VAL A 149 11.28 -7.33 3.12
CA VAL A 149 12.37 -6.36 2.98
C VAL A 149 13.27 -6.83 1.84
N LEU A 150 13.52 -5.96 0.87
CA LEU A 150 14.44 -6.20 -0.23
C LEU A 150 15.62 -5.25 -0.11
N GLY A 151 16.83 -5.77 -0.29
CA GLY A 151 18.04 -4.98 -0.30
C GLY A 151 18.78 -5.12 -1.63
N PHE A 152 19.10 -3.98 -2.22
CA PHE A 152 19.85 -3.85 -3.47
C PHE A 152 21.22 -3.25 -3.22
N GLU A 153 22.21 -3.65 -4.02
CA GLU A 153 23.59 -3.18 -3.87
C GLU A 153 23.71 -1.66 -4.04
N LYS A 154 22.99 -1.08 -5.01
CA LYS A 154 22.97 0.35 -5.29
C LYS A 154 21.63 1.01 -4.91
N GLY A 155 20.52 0.34 -5.20
CA GLY A 155 19.18 0.85 -4.99
C GLY A 155 18.80 1.05 -3.52
N GLY A 156 19.51 0.41 -2.56
CA GLY A 156 19.23 0.52 -1.13
C GLY A 156 18.23 -0.50 -0.61
N ILE A 157 17.64 -0.23 0.55
CA ILE A 157 16.75 -1.15 1.28
C ILE A 157 15.30 -0.64 1.23
N TYR A 158 14.36 -1.53 0.88
CA TYR A 158 12.94 -1.21 0.73
C TYR A 158 12.05 -2.17 1.50
N ASN A 159 11.10 -1.61 2.23
CA ASN A 159 10.04 -2.36 2.87
C ASN A 159 8.84 -2.45 1.93
N THR A 160 8.36 -3.67 1.70
CA THR A 160 7.20 -3.98 0.87
C THR A 160 6.42 -5.15 1.45
N THR A 161 5.56 -5.77 0.65
CA THR A 161 4.89 -7.02 0.98
C THR A 161 4.91 -7.93 -0.25
N PHE A 162 4.82 -9.24 -0.04
CA PHE A 162 4.51 -10.19 -1.10
C PHE A 162 3.11 -10.79 -0.91
N SER A 163 2.42 -11.05 -2.01
CA SER A 163 1.11 -11.71 -2.02
C SER A 163 1.26 -13.23 -2.09
N VAL A 164 0.25 -13.95 -1.60
CA VAL A 164 0.15 -15.39 -1.76
C VAL A 164 -0.99 -15.71 -2.73
N ASP A 165 -0.62 -16.16 -3.93
CA ASP A 165 -1.52 -16.41 -5.02
C ASP A 165 -1.80 -17.92 -5.19
N GLN A 166 -2.98 -18.27 -5.71
CA GLN A 166 -3.35 -19.68 -5.88
C GLN A 166 -2.60 -20.35 -7.03
N VAL A 167 -2.57 -19.77 -8.16
CA VAL A 167 -1.80 -20.14 -9.38
C VAL A 167 -1.99 -18.98 -10.34
N ARG A 168 -0.94 -18.44 -10.94
CA ARG A 168 -1.13 -17.66 -12.15
C ARG A 168 -1.41 -18.62 -13.29
N PHE A 169 -2.66 -18.65 -13.74
CA PHE A 169 -2.93 -19.11 -15.08
C PHE A 169 -2.36 -18.05 -16.05
N GLN A 170 -1.40 -18.48 -16.84
CA GLN A 170 -0.89 -17.71 -17.97
C GLN A 170 -1.94 -17.72 -19.08
#